data_356f40a5e636ec15ffae7269e8ede6dc
#
_entry.id   356f40a5e636ec15ffae7269e8ede6dc
#
_cell.length_a   1.000
_cell.length_b   1.000
_cell.length_c   1.000
_cell.angle_alpha   90.00
_cell.angle_beta   90.00
_cell.angle_gamma   90.00
#
_symmetry.space_group_name_H-M   'P 1'
#
loop_
_entity.id
_entity.type
_entity.pdbx_description
1 polymer ?
#
loop_
_entity_poly.entity_id
_entity_poly.type
_entity_poly.pdbx_seq_one_letter_code
_entity_poly.pdbx_strand_id
1 'polypeptide(L)'
;NGTTYRVRRYTNLKAGGVGRTNLTNTLLTAPATALKVSPYTTTSSTLLVGTRLGKLLRVTGANNTAGTWTDITGPGFVGSISDVEFGANNNEIFVTMHNYNVVSVWYTSNGGTTWLNKEGNLPDLPVKTIQRNPLNTEEVIIGTELGVWYTNNFSAASPTWNHSYNGMSNVKVVDLVLRNDNTVFAATYGRGIFSGVFTATSLSSDDVTKNKGIKIYPNPSNGVVNVSIENYSGNLNVEIYDINGRKVFSNTGNYSTDKAISLQGLQAGVYVLKLEGEDGLSHSEKIVLN
;
A
#
# COMPACT_ATOMS: atom_id res chain seq x y z
N ASN A 1 -16.52 26.23 -33.62
CA ASN A 1 -16.96 26.69 -32.29
C ASN A 1 -16.18 25.91 -31.26
N GLY A 2 -15.22 26.58 -30.59
CA GLY A 2 -14.37 25.95 -29.60
C GLY A 2 -15.20 25.38 -28.43
N THR A 3 -15.03 24.12 -28.14
CA THR A 3 -15.69 23.46 -26.99
C THR A 3 -14.97 23.91 -25.72
N THR A 4 -15.68 24.62 -24.85
CA THR A 4 -15.14 24.99 -23.52
C THR A 4 -15.45 23.89 -22.54
N TYR A 5 -14.41 23.20 -22.06
CA TYR A 5 -14.52 22.22 -20.98
C TYR A 5 -14.62 22.90 -19.62
N ARG A 6 -15.29 22.25 -18.67
CA ARG A 6 -15.53 22.82 -17.34
C ARG A 6 -15.68 21.74 -16.28
N VAL A 7 -15.27 22.07 -15.07
CA VAL A 7 -15.65 21.35 -13.85
C VAL A 7 -16.77 22.14 -13.20
N ARG A 8 -17.83 21.46 -12.78
CA ARG A 8 -18.97 22.11 -12.10
C ARG A 8 -18.87 21.90 -10.60
N ARG A 9 -18.91 22.99 -9.86
CA ARG A 9 -19.06 23.00 -8.40
C ARG A 9 -20.49 23.35 -8.03
N TYR A 10 -21.06 22.56 -7.16
CA TYR A 10 -22.35 22.81 -6.55
C TYR A 10 -22.19 23.13 -5.07
N THR A 11 -22.97 24.09 -4.56
CA THR A 11 -22.98 24.45 -3.15
C THR A 11 -24.43 24.33 -2.62
N ASN A 12 -24.56 24.22 -1.29
CA ASN A 12 -25.86 24.12 -0.60
C ASN A 12 -26.74 22.95 -1.05
N LEU A 13 -26.14 21.79 -1.30
CA LEU A 13 -26.86 20.60 -1.79
C LEU A 13 -27.95 20.10 -0.83
N LYS A 14 -27.84 20.39 0.48
CA LYS A 14 -28.79 19.96 1.51
C LYS A 14 -29.78 21.06 1.92
N ALA A 15 -29.53 22.30 1.54
CA ALA A 15 -30.41 23.47 1.80
C ALA A 15 -31.06 23.95 0.50
N GLY A 16 -32.20 24.56 0.58
CA GLY A 16 -32.81 25.20 -0.59
C GLY A 16 -31.85 26.19 -1.24
N GLY A 17 -31.91 26.34 -2.56
CA GLY A 17 -31.08 27.29 -3.29
C GLY A 17 -29.69 26.78 -3.67
N VAL A 18 -29.64 25.68 -4.43
CA VAL A 18 -28.39 25.11 -4.94
C VAL A 18 -27.66 26.13 -5.84
N GLY A 19 -26.49 26.57 -5.38
CA GLY A 19 -25.57 27.35 -6.20
C GLY A 19 -24.79 26.49 -7.18
N ARG A 20 -24.56 27.00 -8.38
CA ARG A 20 -23.77 26.36 -9.42
C ARG A 20 -22.69 27.26 -9.96
N THR A 21 -21.43 26.83 -9.92
CA THR A 21 -20.29 27.56 -10.48
C THR A 21 -19.58 26.70 -11.50
N ASN A 22 -19.23 27.27 -12.65
CA ASN A 22 -18.36 26.60 -13.64
C ASN A 22 -16.92 27.04 -13.38
N LEU A 23 -16.06 26.08 -13.09
CA LEU A 23 -14.60 26.27 -13.07
C LEU A 23 -14.09 25.99 -14.48
N THR A 24 -13.55 27.01 -15.12
CA THR A 24 -13.03 26.96 -16.49
C THR A 24 -11.62 27.54 -16.53
N ASN A 25 -10.78 27.00 -17.37
CA ASN A 25 -9.44 27.53 -17.63
C ASN A 25 -8.97 27.04 -19.01
N THR A 26 -8.10 27.84 -19.65
CA THR A 26 -7.51 27.48 -20.96
C THR A 26 -6.63 26.23 -20.92
N LEU A 27 -6.11 25.87 -19.75
CA LEU A 27 -5.36 24.63 -19.54
C LEU A 27 -6.25 23.37 -19.67
N LEU A 28 -7.55 23.48 -19.42
CA LEU A 28 -8.50 22.37 -19.52
C LEU A 28 -8.93 22.18 -20.98
N THR A 29 -8.09 21.47 -21.73
CA THR A 29 -8.22 21.29 -23.18
C THR A 29 -9.00 20.04 -23.60
N ALA A 30 -9.42 19.19 -22.62
CA ALA A 30 -10.19 17.96 -22.84
C ALA A 30 -11.19 17.73 -21.71
N PRO A 31 -12.18 16.82 -21.89
CA PRO A 31 -13.07 16.45 -20.81
C PRO A 31 -12.31 15.91 -19.60
N ALA A 32 -12.73 16.33 -18.39
CA ALA A 32 -12.25 15.73 -17.15
C ALA A 32 -12.80 14.29 -17.03
N THR A 33 -11.91 13.38 -16.66
CA THR A 33 -12.21 11.95 -16.46
C THR A 33 -11.98 11.50 -15.03
N ALA A 34 -11.10 12.20 -14.29
CA ALA A 34 -10.82 11.96 -12.88
C ALA A 34 -10.83 13.26 -12.11
N LEU A 35 -11.43 13.24 -10.92
CA LEU A 35 -11.51 14.39 -10.01
C LEU A 35 -11.23 13.92 -8.58
N LYS A 36 -10.25 14.56 -7.92
CA LYS A 36 -9.97 14.29 -6.51
C LYS A 36 -9.80 15.58 -5.73
N VAL A 37 -10.59 15.75 -4.69
CA VAL A 37 -10.43 16.85 -3.74
C VAL A 37 -9.44 16.44 -2.67
N SER A 38 -8.50 17.31 -2.34
CA SER A 38 -7.52 17.04 -1.29
C SER A 38 -8.19 16.94 0.08
N PRO A 39 -7.89 15.91 0.87
CA PRO A 39 -8.32 15.81 2.25
C PRO A 39 -7.52 16.72 3.19
N TYR A 40 -6.40 17.30 2.73
CA TYR A 40 -5.44 18.06 3.54
C TYR A 40 -5.70 19.56 3.56
N THR A 41 -6.58 20.07 2.70
CA THR A 41 -6.91 21.51 2.62
C THR A 41 -8.38 21.73 2.96
N THR A 42 -8.65 22.18 4.19
CA THR A 42 -10.01 22.37 4.70
C THR A 42 -10.54 23.81 4.49
N THR A 43 -9.65 24.79 4.48
CA THR A 43 -10.00 26.22 4.31
C THR A 43 -10.00 26.67 2.86
N SER A 44 -9.18 26.04 2.03
CA SER A 44 -9.06 26.33 0.60
C SER A 44 -8.96 25.00 -0.16
N SER A 45 -9.99 24.65 -0.92
CA SER A 45 -10.04 23.36 -1.60
C SER A 45 -8.97 23.26 -2.69
N THR A 46 -8.14 22.23 -2.60
CA THR A 46 -7.27 21.81 -3.70
C THR A 46 -7.91 20.64 -4.43
N LEU A 47 -8.02 20.75 -5.76
CA LEU A 47 -8.62 19.77 -6.64
C LEU A 47 -7.61 19.31 -7.66
N LEU A 48 -7.50 18.01 -7.88
CA LEU A 48 -6.83 17.42 -9.03
C LEU A 48 -7.87 17.12 -10.12
N VAL A 49 -7.52 17.43 -11.36
CA VAL A 49 -8.37 17.23 -12.53
C VAL A 49 -7.57 16.45 -13.58
N GLY A 50 -7.83 15.18 -13.71
CA GLY A 50 -7.32 14.32 -14.78
C GLY A 50 -8.22 14.40 -16.00
N THR A 51 -7.64 14.35 -17.20
CA THR A 51 -8.37 14.48 -18.46
C THR A 51 -8.25 13.25 -19.33
N ARG A 52 -9.16 13.15 -20.31
CA ARG A 52 -9.18 12.06 -21.30
C ARG A 52 -7.96 12.04 -22.22
N LEU A 53 -7.22 13.13 -22.30
CA LEU A 53 -6.00 13.24 -23.12
C LEU A 53 -4.71 13.27 -22.28
N GLY A 54 -4.74 12.72 -21.07
CA GLY A 54 -3.56 12.55 -20.22
C GLY A 54 -3.10 13.82 -19.50
N LYS A 55 -3.80 14.94 -19.61
CA LYS A 55 -3.44 16.16 -18.90
C LYS A 55 -3.90 16.07 -17.44
N LEU A 56 -3.01 16.43 -16.52
CA LEU A 56 -3.30 16.53 -15.09
C LEU A 56 -3.14 17.96 -14.63
N LEU A 57 -4.20 18.51 -14.07
CA LEU A 57 -4.25 19.89 -13.59
C LEU A 57 -4.50 19.92 -12.09
N ARG A 58 -3.77 20.79 -11.39
CA ARG A 58 -4.03 21.14 -10.00
C ARG A 58 -4.77 22.47 -9.95
N VAL A 59 -5.86 22.52 -9.19
CA VAL A 59 -6.64 23.74 -8.95
C VAL A 59 -6.61 24.05 -7.48
N THR A 60 -5.93 25.11 -7.07
CA THR A 60 -5.96 25.60 -5.69
C THR A 60 -7.03 26.67 -5.54
N GLY A 61 -7.65 26.77 -4.35
CA GLY A 61 -8.79 27.67 -4.15
C GLY A 61 -10.02 27.28 -4.98
N ALA A 62 -10.22 25.99 -5.24
CA ALA A 62 -11.35 25.48 -6.02
C ALA A 62 -12.72 25.76 -5.39
N ASN A 63 -12.76 26.16 -4.12
CA ASN A 63 -13.95 26.70 -3.43
C ASN A 63 -14.25 28.17 -3.80
N ASN A 64 -13.34 28.89 -4.43
CA ASN A 64 -13.52 30.22 -4.97
C ASN A 64 -14.05 30.20 -6.43
N THR A 65 -14.44 31.33 -6.96
CA THR A 65 -15.06 31.44 -8.29
C THR A 65 -14.13 31.07 -9.45
N ALA A 66 -12.85 31.34 -9.34
CA ALA A 66 -11.88 31.09 -10.41
C ALA A 66 -10.92 29.95 -10.12
N GLY A 67 -10.40 29.83 -8.90
CA GLY A 67 -9.30 28.96 -8.56
C GLY A 67 -8.00 29.30 -9.31
N THR A 68 -6.87 28.83 -8.84
CA THR A 68 -5.58 28.92 -9.55
C THR A 68 -5.27 27.57 -10.17
N TRP A 69 -5.11 27.54 -11.49
CA TRP A 69 -4.88 26.32 -12.25
C TRP A 69 -3.39 26.18 -12.61
N THR A 70 -2.84 25.01 -12.35
CA THR A 70 -1.45 24.67 -12.67
C THR A 70 -1.42 23.35 -13.42
N ASP A 71 -0.68 23.29 -14.53
CA ASP A 71 -0.42 22.07 -15.25
C ASP A 71 0.71 21.30 -14.54
N ILE A 72 0.41 20.11 -14.07
CA ILE A 72 1.36 19.21 -13.39
C ILE A 72 1.48 17.88 -14.13
N THR A 73 1.19 17.87 -15.43
CA THR A 73 1.22 16.69 -16.29
C THR A 73 2.63 16.10 -16.35
N GLY A 74 2.73 14.79 -16.13
CA GLY A 74 3.99 14.07 -16.32
C GLY A 74 4.38 13.94 -17.80
N PRO A 75 5.67 13.99 -18.15
CA PRO A 75 6.13 13.94 -19.56
C PRO A 75 5.80 12.60 -20.25
N GLY A 76 5.55 11.54 -19.48
CA GLY A 76 5.16 10.22 -19.99
C GLY A 76 3.67 9.93 -19.96
N PHE A 77 2.83 10.90 -19.62
CA PHE A 77 1.37 10.68 -19.55
C PHE A 77 0.79 10.55 -20.97
N VAL A 78 0.28 9.36 -21.27
CA VAL A 78 -0.33 9.04 -22.57
C VAL A 78 -1.68 8.37 -22.34
N GLY A 79 -2.72 8.83 -23.03
CA GLY A 79 -4.06 8.27 -22.93
C GLY A 79 -4.94 8.98 -21.90
N SER A 80 -5.95 8.28 -21.39
CA SER A 80 -6.95 8.84 -20.48
C SER A 80 -6.55 8.59 -19.01
N ILE A 81 -6.49 9.63 -18.22
CA ILE A 81 -6.37 9.48 -16.77
C ILE A 81 -7.67 8.86 -16.24
N SER A 82 -7.57 7.71 -15.61
CA SER A 82 -8.71 6.99 -15.04
C SER A 82 -8.98 7.37 -13.59
N ASP A 83 -7.91 7.57 -12.81
CA ASP A 83 -8.01 7.94 -11.40
C ASP A 83 -6.84 8.79 -10.96
N VAL A 84 -7.05 9.58 -9.93
CA VAL A 84 -6.05 10.39 -9.25
C VAL A 84 -6.28 10.29 -7.75
N GLU A 85 -5.24 10.01 -6.97
CA GLU A 85 -5.33 9.87 -5.52
C GLU A 85 -4.22 10.65 -4.83
N PHE A 86 -4.53 11.20 -3.64
CA PHE A 86 -3.53 11.78 -2.77
C PHE A 86 -2.92 10.71 -1.86
N GLY A 87 -1.62 10.79 -1.62
CA GLY A 87 -0.93 10.00 -0.62
C GLY A 87 -1.01 10.60 0.78
N ALA A 88 0.12 10.72 1.48
CA ALA A 88 0.18 11.24 2.85
C ALA A 88 0.04 12.77 2.96
N ASN A 89 0.12 13.49 1.84
CA ASN A 89 0.04 14.95 1.80
C ASN A 89 -0.32 15.44 0.39
N ASN A 90 -0.48 16.76 0.23
CA ASN A 90 -0.84 17.40 -1.05
C ASN A 90 0.17 17.21 -2.19
N ASN A 91 1.41 16.85 -1.89
CA ASN A 91 2.46 16.72 -2.89
C ASN A 91 2.66 15.27 -3.32
N GLU A 92 2.11 14.32 -2.58
CA GLU A 92 2.15 12.92 -2.90
C GLU A 92 0.89 12.57 -3.71
N ILE A 93 1.09 12.18 -4.97
CA ILE A 93 -0.02 11.94 -5.91
C ILE A 93 0.22 10.68 -6.69
N PHE A 94 -0.81 9.88 -6.81
CA PHE A 94 -0.90 8.70 -7.66
C PHE A 94 -1.80 8.99 -8.84
N VAL A 95 -1.45 8.49 -10.01
CA VAL A 95 -2.22 8.64 -11.24
C VAL A 95 -2.29 7.31 -11.96
N THR A 96 -3.48 6.96 -12.46
CA THR A 96 -3.66 5.76 -13.28
C THR A 96 -4.15 6.10 -14.68
N MET A 97 -3.80 5.24 -15.65
CA MET A 97 -4.18 5.38 -17.06
C MET A 97 -5.07 4.24 -17.51
N HIS A 98 -6.07 4.58 -18.34
CA HIS A 98 -7.14 3.69 -18.79
C HIS A 98 -6.86 3.05 -20.15
N ASN A 99 -5.67 3.04 -20.63
CA ASN A 99 -5.35 2.57 -21.98
C ASN A 99 -4.43 1.35 -21.95
N TYR A 100 -4.46 0.56 -23.00
CA TYR A 100 -3.43 -0.43 -23.31
C TYR A 100 -2.22 0.24 -23.96
N ASN A 101 -1.07 -0.40 -23.89
CA ASN A 101 0.21 0.03 -24.46
C ASN A 101 0.69 1.41 -23.94
N VAL A 102 0.41 1.69 -22.67
CA VAL A 102 0.85 2.89 -21.96
C VAL A 102 1.30 2.50 -20.54
N VAL A 103 2.16 3.31 -19.95
CA VAL A 103 2.44 3.16 -18.52
C VAL A 103 1.19 3.51 -17.73
N SER A 104 0.65 2.53 -17.01
CA SER A 104 -0.66 2.64 -16.35
C SER A 104 -0.61 3.20 -14.94
N VAL A 105 0.56 3.22 -14.29
CA VAL A 105 0.71 3.70 -12.90
C VAL A 105 1.85 4.71 -12.80
N TRP A 106 1.53 5.90 -12.34
CA TRP A 106 2.44 7.01 -12.13
C TRP A 106 2.38 7.54 -10.71
N TYR A 107 3.51 8.01 -10.21
CA TYR A 107 3.65 8.53 -8.86
C TYR A 107 4.54 9.77 -8.80
N THR A 108 4.18 10.71 -7.94
CA THR A 108 5.04 11.84 -7.56
C THR A 108 5.01 12.05 -6.05
N SER A 109 6.13 12.41 -5.44
CA SER A 109 6.24 12.85 -4.05
C SER A 109 6.43 14.36 -3.90
N ASN A 110 6.56 15.10 -5.02
CA ASN A 110 6.92 16.52 -5.04
C ASN A 110 5.91 17.39 -5.82
N GLY A 111 4.66 16.97 -5.83
CA GLY A 111 3.57 17.76 -6.37
C GLY A 111 3.48 17.83 -7.88
N GLY A 112 4.09 16.87 -8.57
CA GLY A 112 4.10 16.80 -10.02
C GLY A 112 5.32 17.47 -10.67
N THR A 113 6.32 17.90 -9.89
CA THR A 113 7.58 18.41 -10.44
C THR A 113 8.36 17.31 -11.16
N THR A 114 8.35 16.10 -10.60
CA THR A 114 8.88 14.89 -11.24
C THR A 114 7.90 13.75 -11.07
N TRP A 115 7.88 12.83 -12.05
CA TRP A 115 7.01 11.67 -12.07
C TRP A 115 7.81 10.39 -12.22
N LEU A 116 7.45 9.38 -11.46
CA LEU A 116 8.04 8.04 -11.48
C LEU A 116 7.08 7.06 -12.12
N ASN A 117 7.58 6.28 -13.04
CA ASN A 117 6.89 5.12 -13.57
C ASN A 117 6.84 4.02 -12.50
N LYS A 118 5.65 3.54 -12.16
CA LYS A 118 5.40 2.49 -11.17
C LYS A 118 4.69 1.28 -11.78
N GLU A 119 4.83 1.07 -13.09
CA GLU A 119 4.29 -0.08 -13.82
C GLU A 119 4.88 -1.41 -13.34
N GLY A 120 6.18 -1.46 -13.07
CA GLY A 120 6.85 -2.67 -12.62
C GLY A 120 6.65 -3.86 -13.56
N ASN A 121 6.22 -4.99 -13.01
CA ASN A 121 5.87 -6.21 -13.74
C ASN A 121 4.37 -6.31 -14.06
N LEU A 122 3.59 -5.22 -13.92
CA LEU A 122 2.16 -5.25 -14.26
C LEU A 122 2.00 -5.62 -15.75
N PRO A 123 1.13 -6.58 -16.07
CA PRO A 123 0.79 -6.83 -17.48
C PRO A 123 0.19 -5.58 -18.12
N ASP A 124 0.26 -5.48 -19.45
CA ASP A 124 -0.41 -4.40 -20.19
C ASP A 124 -1.92 -4.47 -20.00
N LEU A 125 -2.41 -3.75 -19.00
CA LEU A 125 -3.79 -3.72 -18.54
C LEU A 125 -4.24 -2.28 -18.25
N PRO A 126 -5.45 -1.89 -18.70
CA PRO A 126 -6.07 -0.65 -18.25
C PRO A 126 -6.28 -0.66 -16.73
N VAL A 127 -5.66 0.28 -16.03
CA VAL A 127 -5.90 0.50 -14.60
C VAL A 127 -7.01 1.54 -14.45
N LYS A 128 -7.97 1.26 -13.58
CA LYS A 128 -9.18 2.09 -13.39
C LYS A 128 -9.09 2.98 -12.17
N THR A 129 -8.47 2.48 -11.11
CA THR A 129 -8.48 3.11 -9.80
C THR A 129 -7.28 2.63 -8.98
N ILE A 130 -6.85 3.42 -8.02
CA ILE A 130 -5.71 3.15 -7.16
C ILE A 130 -6.00 3.56 -5.72
N GLN A 131 -5.55 2.76 -4.77
CA GLN A 131 -5.68 3.07 -3.35
C GLN A 131 -4.44 2.61 -2.59
N ARG A 132 -3.84 3.49 -1.79
CA ARG A 132 -2.75 3.13 -0.90
C ARG A 132 -3.28 2.75 0.48
N ASN A 133 -2.66 1.76 1.11
CA ASN A 133 -2.88 1.45 2.52
C ASN A 133 -2.37 2.62 3.39
N PRO A 134 -3.23 3.28 4.19
CA PRO A 134 -2.81 4.38 5.04
C PRO A 134 -1.93 3.94 6.22
N LEU A 135 -1.95 2.65 6.57
CA LEU A 135 -1.18 2.06 7.66
C LEU A 135 0.17 1.48 7.20
N ASN A 136 0.35 1.29 5.89
CA ASN A 136 1.57 0.76 5.29
C ASN A 136 1.81 1.39 3.92
N THR A 137 2.78 2.28 3.82
CA THR A 137 3.07 3.05 2.60
C THR A 137 3.60 2.20 1.44
N GLU A 138 4.10 1.00 1.73
CA GLU A 138 4.58 0.06 0.72
C GLU A 138 3.45 -0.73 0.05
N GLU A 139 2.28 -0.79 0.70
CA GLU A 139 1.12 -1.50 0.17
C GLU A 139 0.22 -0.56 -0.62
N VAL A 140 0.10 -0.86 -1.90
CA VAL A 140 -0.79 -0.18 -2.85
C VAL A 140 -1.59 -1.22 -3.60
N ILE A 141 -2.88 -0.97 -3.78
CA ILE A 141 -3.77 -1.79 -4.60
C ILE A 141 -4.30 -0.99 -5.78
N ILE A 142 -4.53 -1.67 -6.88
CA ILE A 142 -5.13 -1.12 -8.08
C ILE A 142 -6.29 -1.99 -8.55
N GLY A 143 -7.32 -1.33 -9.06
CA GLY A 143 -8.43 -1.97 -9.76
C GLY A 143 -8.19 -1.93 -11.27
N THR A 144 -8.32 -3.08 -11.93
CA THR A 144 -8.01 -3.25 -13.36
C THR A 144 -9.19 -3.86 -14.14
N GLU A 145 -9.02 -4.04 -15.45
CA GLU A 145 -9.94 -4.85 -16.26
C GLU A 145 -9.99 -6.32 -15.82
N LEU A 146 -8.94 -6.81 -15.12
CA LEU A 146 -8.82 -8.19 -14.67
C LEU A 146 -8.57 -8.25 -13.14
N GLY A 147 -9.53 -7.76 -12.35
CA GLY A 147 -9.50 -7.87 -10.90
C GLY A 147 -8.66 -6.80 -10.20
N VAL A 148 -8.36 -7.07 -8.94
CA VAL A 148 -7.48 -6.27 -8.10
C VAL A 148 -6.06 -6.81 -8.16
N TRP A 149 -5.09 -5.92 -8.29
CA TRP A 149 -3.68 -6.20 -8.15
C TRP A 149 -3.12 -5.41 -6.97
N TYR A 150 -2.07 -5.92 -6.33
CA TYR A 150 -1.44 -5.27 -5.19
C TYR A 150 0.08 -5.37 -5.27
N THR A 151 0.74 -4.45 -4.60
CA THR A 151 2.19 -4.49 -4.34
C THR A 151 2.44 -4.23 -2.86
N ASN A 152 3.52 -4.80 -2.31
CA ASN A 152 4.02 -4.55 -0.95
C ASN A 152 5.41 -3.90 -0.96
N ASN A 153 5.87 -3.44 -2.11
CA ASN A 153 7.17 -2.78 -2.28
C ASN A 153 7.06 -1.57 -3.20
N PHE A 154 6.04 -0.73 -2.97
CA PHE A 154 5.75 0.41 -3.85
C PHE A 154 6.90 1.42 -3.96
N SER A 155 7.74 1.56 -2.93
CA SER A 155 8.92 2.46 -2.95
C SER A 155 9.99 2.00 -3.95
N ALA A 156 10.06 0.71 -4.30
CA ALA A 156 11.00 0.19 -5.27
C ALA A 156 10.92 0.96 -6.60
N ALA A 157 12.05 1.09 -7.30
CA ALA A 157 12.10 1.71 -8.62
C ALA A 157 11.18 0.99 -9.63
N SER A 158 11.06 -0.32 -9.49
CA SER A 158 10.15 -1.19 -10.25
C SER A 158 9.38 -2.07 -9.27
N PRO A 159 8.17 -1.68 -8.85
CA PRO A 159 7.36 -2.47 -7.92
C PRO A 159 6.99 -3.83 -8.49
N THR A 160 6.79 -4.80 -7.61
CA THR A 160 6.28 -6.13 -7.98
C THR A 160 4.78 -6.18 -7.72
N TRP A 161 4.00 -6.25 -8.78
CA TRP A 161 2.55 -6.38 -8.71
C TRP A 161 2.13 -7.85 -8.71
N ASN A 162 1.20 -8.18 -7.84
CA ASN A 162 0.63 -9.50 -7.68
C ASN A 162 -0.88 -9.45 -7.86
N HIS A 163 -1.46 -10.44 -8.53
CA HIS A 163 -2.90 -10.53 -8.68
C HIS A 163 -3.55 -11.02 -7.38
N SER A 164 -4.63 -10.36 -6.96
CA SER A 164 -5.40 -10.77 -5.78
C SER A 164 -6.53 -11.71 -6.20
N TYR A 165 -6.43 -12.98 -5.74
CA TYR A 165 -7.42 -14.03 -6.07
C TYR A 165 -8.53 -14.19 -5.04
N ASN A 166 -8.68 -13.30 -4.07
CA ASN A 166 -9.57 -13.39 -2.91
C ASN A 166 -11.07 -13.53 -3.28
N GLY A 167 -11.42 -14.58 -4.02
CA GLY A 167 -12.81 -14.92 -4.41
C GLY A 167 -13.42 -14.01 -5.48
N MET A 168 -12.72 -12.95 -5.88
CA MET A 168 -13.23 -11.96 -6.82
C MET A 168 -13.25 -12.45 -8.27
N SER A 169 -12.39 -13.42 -8.62
CA SER A 169 -12.14 -13.82 -10.03
C SER A 169 -11.65 -12.64 -10.90
N ASN A 170 -11.40 -12.90 -12.17
CA ASN A 170 -10.98 -11.87 -13.15
C ASN A 170 -12.16 -10.99 -13.57
N VAL A 171 -12.70 -10.19 -12.64
CA VAL A 171 -13.78 -9.25 -12.91
C VAL A 171 -13.23 -7.83 -12.99
N LYS A 172 -13.74 -7.04 -13.92
CA LYS A 172 -13.39 -5.63 -14.04
C LYS A 172 -13.75 -4.89 -12.75
N VAL A 173 -12.76 -4.26 -12.14
CA VAL A 173 -12.93 -3.36 -11.00
C VAL A 173 -13.00 -1.93 -11.52
N VAL A 174 -14.07 -1.24 -11.19
CA VAL A 174 -14.34 0.11 -11.72
C VAL A 174 -13.97 1.22 -10.73
N ASP A 175 -13.97 0.90 -9.44
CA ASP A 175 -13.64 1.86 -8.38
C ASP A 175 -13.15 1.16 -7.11
N LEU A 176 -12.27 1.84 -6.37
CA LEU A 176 -11.80 1.46 -5.04
C LEU A 176 -12.08 2.63 -4.09
N VAL A 177 -12.77 2.36 -3.01
CA VAL A 177 -13.11 3.37 -2.00
C VAL A 177 -12.61 2.93 -0.64
N LEU A 178 -11.79 3.76 -0.01
CA LEU A 178 -11.30 3.57 1.35
C LEU A 178 -12.21 4.30 2.35
N ARG A 179 -12.66 3.56 3.35
CA ARG A 179 -13.42 4.10 4.49
C ARG A 179 -12.48 4.42 5.67
N ASN A 180 -12.93 5.24 6.60
CA ASN A 180 -12.12 5.73 7.73
C ASN A 180 -11.67 4.63 8.71
N ASP A 181 -12.25 3.45 8.65
CA ASP A 181 -11.87 2.26 9.45
C ASP A 181 -10.93 1.32 8.71
N ASN A 182 -10.27 1.83 7.66
CA ASN A 182 -9.36 1.10 6.78
C ASN A 182 -10.02 -0.02 5.96
N THR A 183 -11.35 -0.09 5.93
CA THR A 183 -12.05 -0.98 5.00
C THR A 183 -12.00 -0.40 3.60
N VAL A 184 -11.50 -1.17 2.65
CA VAL A 184 -11.53 -0.84 1.23
C VAL A 184 -12.63 -1.62 0.55
N PHE A 185 -13.40 -0.95 -0.30
CA PHE A 185 -14.45 -1.54 -1.13
C PHE A 185 -14.02 -1.50 -2.59
N ALA A 186 -14.19 -2.61 -3.28
CA ALA A 186 -13.95 -2.75 -4.71
C ALA A 186 -15.30 -2.88 -5.42
N ALA A 187 -15.69 -1.86 -6.17
CA ALA A 187 -16.87 -1.91 -7.02
C ALA A 187 -16.52 -2.63 -8.32
N THR A 188 -17.29 -3.67 -8.68
CA THR A 188 -17.03 -4.50 -9.85
C THR A 188 -18.11 -4.36 -10.90
N TYR A 189 -17.75 -4.62 -12.14
CA TYR A 189 -18.72 -4.65 -13.23
C TYR A 189 -19.39 -6.03 -13.29
N GLY A 190 -20.62 -6.09 -12.78
CA GLY A 190 -21.48 -7.26 -12.88
C GLY A 190 -21.36 -8.31 -11.77
N ARG A 191 -20.49 -8.12 -10.74
CA ARG A 191 -20.35 -9.06 -9.61
C ARG A 191 -20.52 -8.40 -8.23
N GLY A 192 -21.12 -7.21 -8.19
CA GLY A 192 -21.38 -6.50 -6.94
C GLY A 192 -20.15 -5.83 -6.37
N ILE A 193 -20.08 -5.74 -5.04
CA ILE A 193 -19.04 -5.04 -4.29
C ILE A 193 -18.33 -6.06 -3.39
N PHE A 194 -17.00 -6.06 -3.44
CA PHE A 194 -16.14 -6.81 -2.52
C PHE A 194 -15.53 -5.86 -1.51
N SER A 195 -15.12 -6.38 -0.37
CA SER A 195 -14.44 -5.60 0.64
C SER A 195 -13.25 -6.36 1.23
N GLY A 196 -12.26 -5.59 1.68
CA GLY A 196 -11.11 -6.05 2.45
C GLY A 196 -10.74 -4.99 3.47
N VAL A 197 -9.91 -5.33 4.44
CA VAL A 197 -9.43 -4.38 5.45
C VAL A 197 -7.92 -4.23 5.28
N PHE A 198 -7.46 -3.01 5.13
CA PHE A 198 -6.03 -2.71 5.22
C PHE A 198 -5.57 -2.88 6.66
N THR A 199 -4.47 -3.59 6.83
CA THR A 199 -3.81 -3.77 8.12
C THR A 199 -2.47 -3.05 8.10
N ALA A 200 -2.02 -2.59 9.28
CA ALA A 200 -0.62 -2.24 9.43
C ALA A 200 0.21 -3.49 9.12
N THR A 201 1.36 -3.34 8.48
CA THR A 201 2.36 -4.38 8.55
C THR A 201 2.58 -4.65 10.03
N SER A 202 2.22 -5.83 10.49
CA SER A 202 2.78 -6.28 11.76
C SER A 202 4.29 -6.09 11.61
N LEU A 203 4.96 -5.59 12.64
CA LEU A 203 6.40 -5.72 12.77
C LEU A 203 6.74 -7.22 12.99
N SER A 204 6.24 -8.09 12.08
CA SER A 204 6.86 -9.38 11.89
C SER A 204 8.11 -9.05 11.09
N SER A 205 9.27 -9.17 11.73
CA SER A 205 10.53 -9.19 11.01
C SER A 205 10.34 -10.04 9.74
N ASP A 206 10.65 -9.46 8.59
CA ASP A 206 10.63 -10.12 7.27
C ASP A 206 11.65 -11.27 7.15
N ASP A 207 11.96 -11.92 8.27
CA ASP A 207 12.99 -12.94 8.35
C ASP A 207 12.50 -14.38 8.21
N VAL A 208 11.19 -14.59 8.07
CA VAL A 208 10.67 -15.95 7.96
C VAL A 208 11.11 -16.65 6.66
N THR A 209 11.56 -15.90 5.67
CA THR A 209 11.99 -16.51 4.40
C THR A 209 13.49 -16.75 4.25
N LYS A 210 14.33 -16.17 5.10
CA LYS A 210 15.78 -16.35 5.00
C LYS A 210 16.34 -17.52 5.81
N ASN A 211 15.57 -18.04 6.76
CA ASN A 211 16.03 -19.11 7.66
C ASN A 211 15.46 -20.49 7.28
N LYS A 212 15.60 -20.87 6.01
CA LYS A 212 15.42 -22.27 5.62
C LYS A 212 16.50 -23.11 6.29
N GLY A 213 16.14 -23.79 7.38
CA GLY A 213 17.06 -24.67 8.08
C GLY A 213 17.10 -24.52 9.60
N ILE A 214 16.41 -23.50 10.17
CA ILE A 214 16.26 -23.41 11.63
C ILE A 214 15.10 -24.28 12.07
N LYS A 215 15.34 -25.13 13.05
CA LYS A 215 14.33 -26.01 13.67
C LYS A 215 14.44 -25.90 15.18
N ILE A 216 13.31 -25.61 15.83
CA ILE A 216 13.18 -25.55 17.28
C ILE A 216 12.17 -26.59 17.70
N TYR A 217 12.62 -27.62 18.42
CA TYR A 217 11.80 -28.79 18.75
C TYR A 217 12.20 -29.46 20.08
N PRO A 218 11.26 -30.15 20.73
CA PRO A 218 9.84 -30.16 20.47
C PRO A 218 9.17 -28.83 20.84
N ASN A 219 8.10 -28.49 20.13
CA ASN A 219 7.24 -27.35 20.46
C ASN A 219 5.78 -27.80 20.26
N PRO A 220 4.97 -27.98 21.30
CA PRO A 220 5.22 -27.74 22.73
C PRO A 220 6.32 -28.59 23.36
N SER A 221 6.95 -28.06 24.41
CA SER A 221 8.06 -28.64 25.14
C SER A 221 7.69 -28.98 26.59
N ASN A 222 8.34 -30.03 27.14
CA ASN A 222 8.24 -30.39 28.55
C ASN A 222 9.50 -29.95 29.35
N GLY A 223 10.08 -28.82 29.01
CA GLY A 223 11.21 -28.21 29.73
C GLY A 223 12.55 -28.26 29.02
N VAL A 224 12.61 -28.81 27.80
CA VAL A 224 13.82 -28.77 26.97
C VAL A 224 13.42 -28.52 25.51
N VAL A 225 14.07 -27.57 24.86
CA VAL A 225 13.96 -27.35 23.41
C VAL A 225 15.33 -27.52 22.76
N ASN A 226 15.37 -28.11 21.58
CA ASN A 226 16.59 -28.19 20.78
C ASN A 226 16.53 -27.12 19.69
N VAL A 227 17.67 -26.49 19.44
CA VAL A 227 17.89 -25.59 18.31
C VAL A 227 18.79 -26.28 17.32
N SER A 228 18.34 -26.46 16.11
CA SER A 228 19.10 -27.02 14.98
C SER A 228 19.11 -26.02 13.84
N ILE A 229 20.28 -25.76 13.27
CA ILE A 229 20.46 -24.82 12.15
C ILE A 229 21.31 -25.48 11.08
N GLU A 230 20.73 -25.70 9.90
CA GLU A 230 21.44 -26.31 8.79
C GLU A 230 22.54 -25.38 8.26
N ASN A 231 23.75 -25.92 8.09
CA ASN A 231 24.89 -25.19 7.53
C ASN A 231 25.35 -23.95 8.32
N TYR A 232 25.06 -23.87 9.61
CA TYR A 232 25.52 -22.79 10.46
C TYR A 232 26.82 -23.16 11.18
N SER A 233 27.80 -22.27 11.13
CA SER A 233 29.04 -22.39 11.90
C SER A 233 29.35 -21.02 12.52
N GLY A 234 29.08 -20.85 13.80
CA GLY A 234 29.31 -19.59 14.49
C GLY A 234 28.72 -19.56 15.89
N ASN A 235 28.93 -18.46 16.58
CA ASN A 235 28.29 -18.23 17.86
C ASN A 235 26.90 -17.66 17.66
N LEU A 236 25.96 -18.19 18.44
CA LEU A 236 24.58 -17.68 18.53
C LEU A 236 24.34 -17.12 19.92
N ASN A 237 23.71 -16.01 19.98
CA ASN A 237 23.05 -15.50 21.18
C ASN A 237 21.59 -15.98 21.17
N VAL A 238 21.23 -16.76 22.19
CA VAL A 238 19.87 -17.29 22.38
C VAL A 238 19.26 -16.61 23.58
N GLU A 239 18.15 -15.92 23.37
CA GLU A 239 17.41 -15.26 24.42
C GLU A 239 15.96 -15.77 24.44
N ILE A 240 15.37 -15.89 25.63
CA ILE A 240 13.96 -16.25 25.78
C ILE A 240 13.27 -15.21 26.64
N TYR A 241 12.12 -14.78 26.19
CA TYR A 241 11.31 -13.75 26.82
C TYR A 241 9.94 -14.32 27.20
N ASP A 242 9.40 -13.90 28.35
CA ASP A 242 8.00 -14.16 28.70
C ASP A 242 7.04 -13.21 27.94
N ILE A 243 5.74 -13.43 28.08
CA ILE A 243 4.70 -12.64 27.40
C ILE A 243 4.69 -11.15 27.78
N ASN A 244 5.37 -10.77 28.86
CA ASN A 244 5.53 -9.36 29.28
C ASN A 244 6.80 -8.74 28.74
N GLY A 245 7.57 -9.44 27.90
CA GLY A 245 8.84 -8.98 27.33
C GLY A 245 10.02 -9.06 28.30
N ARG A 246 9.86 -9.71 29.46
CA ARG A 246 10.96 -9.91 30.41
C ARG A 246 11.84 -11.06 29.94
N LYS A 247 13.15 -10.84 29.85
CA LYS A 247 14.12 -11.87 29.52
C LYS A 247 14.24 -12.88 30.67
N VAL A 248 13.94 -14.13 30.39
CA VAL A 248 13.96 -15.24 31.36
C VAL A 248 15.13 -16.21 31.13
N PHE A 249 15.76 -16.17 29.96
CA PHE A 249 16.92 -16.98 29.63
C PHE A 249 17.83 -16.22 28.65
N SER A 250 19.14 -16.42 28.76
CA SER A 250 20.14 -15.92 27.81
C SER A 250 21.34 -16.85 27.81
N ASN A 251 21.79 -17.26 26.64
CA ASN A 251 23.01 -18.04 26.47
C ASN A 251 23.64 -17.71 25.12
N THR A 252 24.96 -17.54 25.12
CA THR A 252 25.77 -17.37 23.91
C THR A 252 26.69 -18.55 23.76
N GLY A 253 26.76 -19.14 22.59
CA GLY A 253 27.63 -20.29 22.34
C GLY A 253 27.61 -20.75 20.91
N ASN A 254 28.43 -21.76 20.60
CA ASN A 254 28.48 -22.35 19.29
C ASN A 254 27.32 -23.35 19.10
N TYR A 255 26.58 -23.20 18.01
CA TYR A 255 25.42 -24.01 17.65
C TYR A 255 25.60 -24.70 16.28
N SER A 256 26.81 -25.08 15.96
CA SER A 256 27.14 -25.84 14.74
C SER A 256 26.54 -27.27 14.70
N THR A 257 25.99 -27.71 15.82
CA THR A 257 25.23 -28.96 15.96
C THR A 257 23.99 -28.70 16.81
N ASP A 258 23.03 -29.61 16.75
CA ASP A 258 21.82 -29.55 17.59
C ASP A 258 22.19 -29.34 19.05
N LYS A 259 21.64 -28.27 19.65
CA LYS A 259 21.91 -27.92 21.04
C LYS A 259 20.63 -27.83 21.84
N ALA A 260 20.62 -28.56 22.94
CA ALA A 260 19.50 -28.53 23.89
C ALA A 260 19.59 -27.31 24.82
N ILE A 261 18.46 -26.62 24.96
CA ILE A 261 18.27 -25.51 25.86
C ILE A 261 17.33 -25.96 26.96
N SER A 262 17.81 -25.96 28.21
CA SER A 262 16.97 -26.28 29.37
C SER A 262 16.12 -25.08 29.75
N LEU A 263 14.83 -25.30 29.82
CA LEU A 263 13.81 -24.38 30.31
C LEU A 263 13.31 -24.77 31.71
N GLN A 264 14.03 -25.67 32.40
CA GLN A 264 13.68 -26.09 33.74
C GLN A 264 13.65 -24.90 34.70
N GLY A 265 12.60 -24.85 35.50
CA GLY A 265 12.35 -23.74 36.43
C GLY A 265 11.48 -22.61 35.86
N LEU A 266 11.16 -22.64 34.57
CA LEU A 266 10.12 -21.76 34.01
C LEU A 266 8.74 -22.41 34.20
N GLN A 267 7.72 -21.56 34.36
CA GLN A 267 6.33 -22.02 34.48
C GLN A 267 5.79 -22.44 33.11
N ALA A 268 4.79 -23.32 33.10
CA ALA A 268 4.04 -23.63 31.90
C ALA A 268 3.43 -22.34 31.30
N GLY A 269 3.58 -22.17 30.00
CA GLY A 269 3.14 -20.94 29.34
C GLY A 269 3.74 -20.72 27.95
N VAL A 270 3.52 -19.53 27.43
CA VAL A 270 4.02 -19.09 26.11
C VAL A 270 5.23 -18.19 26.32
N TYR A 271 6.25 -18.44 25.53
CA TYR A 271 7.50 -17.69 25.52
C TYR A 271 7.91 -17.36 24.07
N VAL A 272 8.76 -16.35 23.90
CA VAL A 272 9.38 -16.02 22.62
C VAL A 272 10.87 -16.33 22.72
N LEU A 273 11.35 -17.22 21.88
CA LEU A 273 12.76 -17.51 21.71
C LEU A 273 13.30 -16.61 20.58
N LYS A 274 14.41 -15.94 20.84
CA LYS A 274 15.13 -15.11 19.88
C LYS A 274 16.55 -15.66 19.68
N LEU A 275 16.96 -15.77 18.43
CA LEU A 275 18.30 -16.17 17.99
C LEU A 275 18.94 -15.02 17.24
N GLU A 276 20.19 -14.71 17.57
CA GLU A 276 21.02 -13.74 16.86
C GLU A 276 22.41 -14.32 16.60
N GLY A 277 22.86 -14.30 15.36
CA GLY A 277 24.18 -14.77 14.94
C GLY A 277 25.13 -13.66 14.53
N GLU A 278 26.43 -13.91 14.58
CA GLU A 278 27.49 -12.98 14.19
C GLU A 278 27.47 -12.63 12.69
N ASP A 279 26.85 -13.49 11.87
CA ASP A 279 26.70 -13.33 10.41
C ASP A 279 25.44 -12.55 10.00
N GLY A 280 24.73 -11.96 10.98
CA GLY A 280 23.46 -11.26 10.76
C GLY A 280 22.24 -12.19 10.77
N LEU A 281 22.41 -13.47 11.17
CA LEU A 281 21.29 -14.35 11.44
C LEU A 281 20.42 -13.76 12.54
N SER A 282 19.12 -13.62 12.30
CA SER A 282 18.13 -13.24 13.30
C SER A 282 16.87 -14.07 13.08
N HIS A 283 16.39 -14.72 14.16
CA HIS A 283 15.18 -15.53 14.11
C HIS A 283 14.43 -15.43 15.42
N SER A 284 13.10 -15.40 15.34
CA SER A 284 12.25 -15.41 16.53
C SER A 284 11.14 -16.41 16.36
N GLU A 285 10.91 -17.24 17.38
CA GLU A 285 9.88 -18.25 17.37
C GLU A 285 9.13 -18.35 18.70
N LYS A 286 7.82 -18.56 18.60
CA LYS A 286 6.99 -18.82 19.78
C LYS A 286 7.22 -20.25 20.24
N ILE A 287 7.57 -20.43 21.51
CA ILE A 287 7.63 -21.73 22.17
C ILE A 287 6.57 -21.86 23.24
N VAL A 288 6.05 -23.07 23.39
CA VAL A 288 5.02 -23.40 24.41
C VAL A 288 5.64 -24.41 25.37
N LEU A 289 5.59 -24.11 26.66
CA LEU A 289 6.03 -24.96 27.74
C LEU A 289 4.79 -25.53 28.46
N ASN A 290 4.73 -26.87 28.55
CA ASN A 290 3.64 -27.59 29.24
C ASN A 290 3.89 -27.70 30.73
#